data_2d15396d8029376b80a8a2fc7b92ecbe
#
_entry.id   2d15396d8029376b80a8a2fc7b92ecbe
#
_cell.length_a   1.000
_cell.length_b   1.000
_cell.length_c   1.000
_cell.angle_alpha   90.00
_cell.angle_beta   90.00
_cell.angle_gamma   90.00
#
_symmetry.space_group_name_H-M   'P 1'
#
loop_
_entity.id
_entity.type
_entity.pdbx_description
1 polymer ?
#
loop_
_entity_poly.entity_id
_entity_poly.type
_entity_poly.pdbx_seq_one_letter_code
_entity_poly.pdbx_strand_id
1 'polypeptide(L)'
;MIAPSPEIREKLQKELKQLKKLTADSSMSFLLKPRMNKRLGLNDSLLVPGSMFALGSSVERVRSTSSQRTPLRGKVRVIVVMVEFADKKFTTPKNYYKDLFFSTGQVPTGSVKEYFMEVSDGQVEITGEVVGPFKLPKTMAYYANGESGTGNSQPNARTMAQDAARLA
;
A
#
# COMPACT_ATOMS: atom_id res chain seq x y z
N MET A 1 3.10 2.18 10.34
CA MET A 1 3.13 3.64 10.57
C MET A 1 1.80 3.99 11.23
N ILE A 2 1.79 4.55 12.44
CA ILE A 2 0.56 4.89 13.18
C ILE A 2 0.14 6.27 12.70
N ALA A 3 -1.14 6.42 12.33
CA ALA A 3 -1.68 7.73 11.96
C ALA A 3 -1.54 8.72 13.14
N PRO A 4 -1.19 9.98 12.91
CA PRO A 4 -1.05 10.97 13.97
C PRO A 4 -2.41 11.18 14.68
N SER A 5 -2.34 11.42 15.99
CA SER A 5 -3.54 11.69 16.79
C SER A 5 -4.31 12.90 16.25
N PRO A 6 -5.64 13.02 16.50
CA PRO A 6 -6.44 14.15 16.04
C PRO A 6 -5.85 15.51 16.41
N GLU A 7 -5.29 15.63 17.61
CA GLU A 7 -4.64 16.87 18.09
C GLU A 7 -3.40 17.24 17.27
N ILE A 8 -2.59 16.25 16.90
CA ILE A 8 -1.41 16.46 16.05
C ILE A 8 -1.85 16.84 14.63
N ARG A 9 -2.92 16.25 14.12
CA ARG A 9 -3.50 16.62 12.81
C ARG A 9 -3.95 18.07 12.78
N GLU A 10 -4.69 18.52 13.80
CA GLU A 10 -5.13 19.91 13.90
C GLU A 10 -3.97 20.88 13.99
N LYS A 11 -2.95 20.53 14.78
CA LYS A 11 -1.73 21.34 14.90
C LYS A 11 -1.01 21.47 13.56
N LEU A 12 -0.80 20.36 12.88
CA LEU A 12 -0.17 20.34 11.55
C LEU A 12 -0.99 21.11 10.52
N GLN A 13 -2.32 21.02 10.55
CA GLN A 13 -3.19 21.79 9.65
C GLN A 13 -3.12 23.31 9.94
N LYS A 14 -3.05 23.72 11.21
CA LYS A 14 -2.87 25.12 11.59
C LYS A 14 -1.51 25.66 11.13
N GLU A 15 -0.44 24.88 11.37
CA GLU A 15 0.91 25.23 10.90
C GLU A 15 0.98 25.33 9.37
N LEU A 16 0.35 24.42 8.67
CA LEU A 16 0.30 24.43 7.21
C LEU A 16 -0.49 25.63 6.66
N LYS A 17 -1.57 26.02 7.34
CA LYS A 17 -2.33 27.24 7.00
C LYS A 17 -1.50 28.50 7.26
N GLN A 18 -0.72 28.54 8.34
CA GLN A 18 0.18 29.66 8.65
C GLN A 18 1.31 29.76 7.63
N LEU A 19 1.96 28.63 7.31
CA LEU A 19 2.98 28.56 6.26
C LEU A 19 2.45 29.01 4.89
N LYS A 20 1.24 28.61 4.53
CA LYS A 20 0.58 29.06 3.30
C LYS A 20 0.33 30.57 3.26
N LYS A 21 -0.02 31.18 4.40
CA LYS A 21 -0.18 32.65 4.52
C LYS A 21 1.17 33.36 4.39
N LEU A 22 2.20 32.89 5.08
CA LEU A 22 3.54 33.46 5.03
C LEU A 22 4.19 33.36 3.63
N THR A 23 3.89 32.29 2.90
CA THR A 23 4.43 32.08 1.55
C THR A 23 3.64 32.84 0.45
N ALA A 24 2.42 33.27 0.73
CA ALA A 24 1.67 34.13 -0.19
C ALA A 24 2.23 35.56 -0.23
N ASP A 25 2.83 36.02 0.87
CA ASP A 25 3.34 37.40 1.04
C ASP A 25 4.85 37.57 0.83
N SER A 26 5.60 36.48 0.64
CA SER A 26 7.07 36.58 0.58
C SER A 26 7.66 36.07 -0.74
N SER A 27 8.79 36.67 -1.15
CA SER A 27 9.64 36.22 -2.25
C SER A 27 10.11 34.77 -2.15
N MET A 28 9.88 34.10 -1.00
CA MET A 28 10.10 32.67 -0.73
C MET A 28 9.10 31.75 -1.47
N SER A 29 8.05 32.30 -2.07
CA SER A 29 7.10 31.50 -2.88
C SER A 29 7.78 30.74 -4.04
N PHE A 30 8.96 31.21 -4.46
CA PHE A 30 9.78 30.58 -5.49
C PHE A 30 10.35 29.21 -5.05
N LEU A 31 10.77 29.04 -3.80
CA LEU A 31 11.35 27.79 -3.31
C LEU A 31 10.31 26.69 -3.05
N LEU A 32 9.07 27.08 -2.81
CA LEU A 32 7.98 26.13 -2.53
C LEU A 32 7.12 25.81 -3.77
N LYS A 33 7.09 26.71 -4.77
CA LYS A 33 6.36 26.50 -6.03
C LYS A 33 6.72 25.22 -6.78
N PRO A 34 8.01 24.81 -6.91
CA PRO A 34 8.36 23.56 -7.57
C PRO A 34 7.86 22.31 -6.85
N ARG A 35 7.68 22.37 -5.52
CA ARG A 35 7.15 21.25 -4.71
C ARG A 35 5.62 21.21 -4.69
N MET A 36 4.96 22.36 -4.77
CA MET A 36 3.48 22.44 -4.82
C MET A 36 2.92 22.09 -6.21
N ASN A 37 3.71 22.23 -7.27
CA ASN A 37 3.37 21.73 -8.60
C ASN A 37 3.63 20.23 -8.79
N LYS A 38 3.98 19.51 -7.73
CA LYS A 38 4.02 18.05 -7.83
C LYS A 38 2.64 17.54 -8.20
N ARG A 39 2.63 16.76 -9.25
CA ARG A 39 1.45 16.10 -9.79
C ARG A 39 0.64 15.49 -8.65
N LEU A 40 -0.60 15.92 -8.50
CA LEU A 40 -1.53 15.33 -7.56
C LEU A 40 -1.67 13.83 -7.84
N GLY A 41 -1.67 13.02 -6.82
CA GLY A 41 -1.76 11.56 -6.91
C GLY A 41 -0.73 10.87 -6.02
N LEU A 42 -0.78 9.55 -5.98
CA LEU A 42 0.07 8.72 -5.14
C LEU A 42 1.25 8.14 -5.91
N ASN A 43 2.46 8.37 -5.39
CA ASN A 43 3.67 7.74 -5.90
C ASN A 43 4.62 7.39 -4.75
N ASP A 44 4.16 6.53 -3.84
CA ASP A 44 4.89 6.07 -2.65
C ASP A 44 5.69 4.78 -2.89
N SER A 45 5.62 4.22 -4.10
CA SER A 45 6.23 2.93 -4.48
C SER A 45 5.64 1.70 -3.78
N LEU A 46 4.59 1.85 -2.97
CA LEU A 46 3.86 0.74 -2.35
C LEU A 46 2.79 0.18 -3.28
N LEU A 47 2.04 1.08 -3.92
CA LEU A 47 1.06 0.72 -4.93
C LEU A 47 1.70 0.78 -6.31
N VAL A 48 1.95 -0.36 -6.88
CA VAL A 48 2.52 -0.46 -8.23
C VAL A 48 1.53 -1.21 -9.13
N PRO A 49 1.03 -0.58 -10.20
CA PRO A 49 0.10 -1.24 -11.12
C PRO A 49 0.71 -2.49 -11.75
N GLY A 50 -0.09 -3.55 -11.88
CA GLY A 50 0.36 -4.81 -12.49
C GLY A 50 0.92 -4.66 -13.91
N SER A 51 0.47 -3.65 -14.66
CA SER A 51 0.99 -3.31 -15.99
C SER A 51 2.46 -2.89 -16.00
N MET A 52 3.03 -2.54 -14.84
CA MET A 52 4.45 -2.17 -14.70
C MET A 52 5.33 -3.37 -14.37
N PHE A 53 4.75 -4.55 -14.14
CA PHE A 53 5.48 -5.77 -13.86
C PHE A 53 5.49 -6.65 -15.11
N ALA A 54 6.64 -6.77 -15.75
CA ALA A 54 6.89 -7.98 -16.52
C ALA A 54 7.21 -9.11 -15.53
N LEU A 55 6.63 -10.28 -15.73
CA LEU A 55 6.98 -11.49 -14.98
C LEU A 55 8.52 -11.65 -14.97
N GLY A 56 9.11 -11.72 -13.77
CA GLY A 56 10.57 -11.84 -13.60
C GLY A 56 11.35 -10.53 -13.48
N SER A 57 10.68 -9.38 -13.39
CA SER A 57 11.38 -8.10 -13.10
C SER A 57 12.05 -8.11 -11.73
N SER A 58 13.28 -7.58 -11.62
CA SER A 58 13.94 -7.40 -10.33
C SER A 58 13.25 -6.35 -9.48
N VAL A 59 13.39 -6.45 -8.15
CA VAL A 59 12.79 -5.49 -7.20
C VAL A 59 13.33 -4.08 -7.45
N GLU A 60 14.61 -3.94 -7.75
CA GLU A 60 15.26 -2.66 -8.05
C GLU A 60 14.67 -2.02 -9.30
N ARG A 61 14.43 -2.81 -10.34
CA ARG A 61 13.82 -2.33 -11.58
C ARG A 61 12.38 -1.86 -11.34
N VAL A 62 11.61 -2.62 -10.56
CA VAL A 62 10.25 -2.23 -10.19
C VAL A 62 10.24 -0.93 -9.39
N ARG A 63 11.13 -0.78 -8.40
CA ARG A 63 11.22 0.44 -7.59
C ARG A 63 11.63 1.65 -8.41
N SER A 64 12.64 1.54 -9.27
CA SER A 64 13.08 2.64 -10.12
C SER A 64 11.98 3.08 -11.09
N THR A 65 11.31 2.12 -11.72
CA THR A 65 10.20 2.41 -12.63
C THR A 65 9.01 3.03 -11.87
N SER A 66 8.69 2.56 -10.67
CA SER A 66 7.58 3.10 -9.89
C SER A 66 7.83 4.53 -9.42
N SER A 67 9.07 4.89 -9.07
CA SER A 67 9.43 6.26 -8.67
C SER A 67 9.35 7.28 -9.81
N GLN A 68 9.56 6.83 -11.04
CA GLN A 68 9.56 7.69 -12.25
C GLN A 68 8.19 7.79 -12.92
N ARG A 69 7.22 6.96 -12.53
CA ARG A 69 5.89 6.95 -13.13
C ARG A 69 5.07 8.20 -12.80
N THR A 70 4.04 8.42 -13.59
CA THR A 70 2.99 9.38 -13.26
C THR A 70 2.29 8.92 -11.97
N PRO A 71 2.06 9.81 -10.99
CA PRO A 71 1.34 9.49 -9.77
C PRO A 71 -0.02 8.84 -10.03
N LEU A 72 -0.37 7.83 -9.26
CA LEU A 72 -1.66 7.15 -9.35
C LEU A 72 -2.80 8.10 -9.00
N ARG A 73 -3.92 7.96 -9.71
CA ARG A 73 -5.17 8.69 -9.47
C ARG A 73 -6.36 7.80 -9.76
N GLY A 74 -7.49 8.16 -9.15
CA GLY A 74 -8.76 7.46 -9.35
C GLY A 74 -8.81 6.11 -8.65
N LYS A 75 -9.63 5.22 -9.17
CA LYS A 75 -9.85 3.89 -8.59
C LYS A 75 -8.70 2.94 -8.91
N VAL A 76 -8.08 2.41 -7.88
CA VAL A 76 -7.06 1.37 -7.98
C VAL A 76 -7.67 0.04 -7.53
N ARG A 77 -7.80 -0.90 -8.44
CA ARG A 77 -8.32 -2.24 -8.13
C ARG A 77 -7.22 -3.11 -7.54
N VAL A 78 -7.54 -3.73 -6.40
CA VAL A 78 -6.65 -4.61 -5.65
C VAL A 78 -7.35 -5.92 -5.38
N ILE A 79 -6.66 -7.03 -5.52
CA ILE A 79 -7.12 -8.33 -5.06
C ILE A 79 -6.32 -8.73 -3.81
N VAL A 80 -7.02 -9.12 -2.76
CA VAL A 80 -6.42 -9.64 -1.54
C VAL A 80 -6.59 -11.15 -1.55
N VAL A 81 -5.48 -11.87 -1.70
CA VAL A 81 -5.46 -13.33 -1.76
C VAL A 81 -5.14 -13.89 -0.39
N MET A 82 -6.12 -14.54 0.24
CA MET A 82 -5.91 -15.27 1.49
C MET A 82 -5.36 -16.65 1.19
N VAL A 83 -4.32 -17.05 1.92
CA VAL A 83 -3.70 -18.36 1.76
C VAL A 83 -3.52 -19.07 3.11
N GLU A 84 -3.71 -20.39 3.10
CA GLU A 84 -3.39 -21.27 4.21
C GLU A 84 -2.13 -22.05 3.87
N PHE A 85 -1.26 -22.26 4.85
CA PHE A 85 -0.14 -23.19 4.68
C PHE A 85 -0.61 -24.64 4.81
N ALA A 86 0.19 -25.58 4.32
CA ALA A 86 -0.14 -27.00 4.42
C ALA A 86 -0.34 -27.45 5.89
N ASP A 87 0.38 -26.82 6.82
CA ASP A 87 0.41 -27.10 8.25
C ASP A 87 -0.31 -26.06 9.12
N LYS A 88 -0.81 -24.96 8.54
CA LYS A 88 -1.44 -23.88 9.31
C LYS A 88 -2.64 -23.31 8.60
N LYS A 89 -3.80 -23.42 9.25
CA LYS A 89 -5.08 -22.92 8.73
C LYS A 89 -5.34 -21.49 9.15
N PHE A 90 -6.16 -20.82 8.38
CA PHE A 90 -6.72 -19.51 8.69
C PHE A 90 -7.76 -19.62 9.83
N THR A 91 -7.67 -18.74 10.80
CA THR A 91 -8.62 -18.66 11.92
C THR A 91 -9.54 -17.45 11.84
N THR A 92 -9.09 -16.41 11.16
CA THR A 92 -9.84 -15.15 11.04
C THR A 92 -10.80 -15.20 9.86
N PRO A 93 -12.06 -14.78 10.00
CA PRO A 93 -13.05 -14.84 8.93
C PRO A 93 -12.70 -13.86 7.80
N LYS A 94 -13.05 -14.24 6.58
CA LYS A 94 -12.80 -13.46 5.35
C LYS A 94 -13.35 -12.02 5.43
N ASN A 95 -14.52 -11.83 6.05
CA ASN A 95 -15.14 -10.52 6.19
C ASN A 95 -14.29 -9.53 6.98
N TYR A 96 -13.54 -9.99 7.98
CA TYR A 96 -12.59 -9.14 8.70
C TYR A 96 -11.59 -8.48 7.76
N TYR A 97 -11.03 -9.23 6.83
CA TYR A 97 -10.07 -8.68 5.84
C TYR A 97 -10.76 -7.80 4.82
N LYS A 98 -12.01 -8.12 4.42
CA LYS A 98 -12.79 -7.24 3.55
C LYS A 98 -12.99 -5.87 4.17
N ASP A 99 -13.35 -5.84 5.47
CA ASP A 99 -13.53 -4.59 6.19
C ASP A 99 -12.20 -3.86 6.37
N LEU A 100 -11.13 -4.57 6.75
CA LEU A 100 -9.80 -3.99 6.93
C LEU A 100 -9.25 -3.33 5.65
N PHE A 101 -9.51 -3.91 4.48
CA PHE A 101 -8.97 -3.39 3.22
C PHE A 101 -9.88 -2.38 2.54
N PHE A 102 -11.20 -2.58 2.55
CA PHE A 102 -12.10 -1.89 1.62
C PHE A 102 -13.26 -1.14 2.27
N SER A 103 -13.45 -1.21 3.60
CA SER A 103 -14.53 -0.51 4.27
C SER A 103 -14.24 0.98 4.46
N THR A 104 -15.27 1.71 4.88
CA THR A 104 -15.17 3.10 5.35
C THR A 104 -15.91 3.20 6.68
N GLY A 105 -15.25 3.68 7.73
CA GLY A 105 -15.81 3.88 9.07
C GLY A 105 -16.11 2.60 9.86
N GLN A 106 -15.73 1.41 9.36
CA GLN A 106 -15.98 0.13 10.06
C GLN A 106 -14.81 -0.27 10.95
N VAL A 107 -13.60 0.16 10.63
CA VAL A 107 -12.38 -0.18 11.37
C VAL A 107 -11.98 1.01 12.23
N PRO A 108 -11.90 0.89 13.57
CA PRO A 108 -11.61 2.02 14.48
C PRO A 108 -10.28 2.73 14.17
N THR A 109 -9.28 1.98 13.67
CA THR A 109 -7.96 2.51 13.30
C THR A 109 -7.88 2.97 11.84
N GLY A 110 -8.98 2.89 11.11
CA GLY A 110 -9.04 3.13 9.67
C GLY A 110 -8.72 1.88 8.84
N SER A 111 -9.28 1.81 7.65
CA SER A 111 -9.03 0.78 6.66
C SER A 111 -7.87 1.15 5.74
N VAL A 112 -7.38 0.18 4.95
CA VAL A 112 -6.39 0.44 3.89
C VAL A 112 -6.92 1.44 2.86
N LYS A 113 -8.21 1.34 2.49
CA LYS A 113 -8.87 2.29 1.61
C LYS A 113 -8.80 3.72 2.18
N GLU A 114 -9.16 3.91 3.44
CA GLU A 114 -9.15 5.22 4.10
C GLU A 114 -7.74 5.79 4.20
N TYR A 115 -6.75 4.95 4.53
CA TYR A 115 -5.36 5.35 4.55
C TYR A 115 -4.89 5.92 3.20
N PHE A 116 -5.15 5.20 2.09
CA PHE A 116 -4.72 5.68 0.78
C PHE A 116 -5.53 6.90 0.30
N MET A 117 -6.79 7.01 0.66
CA MET A 117 -7.56 8.24 0.44
C MET A 117 -6.95 9.43 1.19
N GLU A 118 -6.53 9.25 2.44
CA GLU A 118 -5.94 10.31 3.26
C GLU A 118 -4.57 10.75 2.70
N VAL A 119 -3.65 9.81 2.47
CA VAL A 119 -2.27 10.14 2.03
C VAL A 119 -2.20 10.65 0.58
N SER A 120 -3.20 10.39 -0.21
CA SER A 120 -3.31 10.89 -1.59
C SER A 120 -4.16 12.17 -1.74
N ASP A 121 -4.64 12.74 -0.63
CA ASP A 121 -5.57 13.88 -0.63
C ASP A 121 -6.83 13.60 -1.48
N GLY A 122 -7.43 12.41 -1.27
CA GLY A 122 -8.62 11.96 -1.98
C GLY A 122 -8.40 11.55 -3.44
N GLN A 123 -7.16 11.56 -3.93
CA GLN A 123 -6.87 11.29 -5.34
C GLN A 123 -6.87 9.79 -5.68
N VAL A 124 -6.69 8.89 -4.70
CA VAL A 124 -6.64 7.44 -4.89
C VAL A 124 -7.69 6.76 -4.03
N GLU A 125 -8.55 5.99 -4.68
CA GLU A 125 -9.53 5.13 -4.02
C GLU A 125 -9.16 3.65 -4.25
N ILE A 126 -8.83 2.94 -3.17
CA ILE A 126 -8.62 1.49 -3.23
C ILE A 126 -9.96 0.78 -3.28
N THR A 127 -10.14 -0.06 -4.29
CA THR A 127 -11.33 -0.91 -4.45
C THR A 127 -10.89 -2.33 -4.77
N GLY A 128 -11.70 -3.32 -4.43
CA GLY A 128 -11.33 -4.68 -4.77
C GLY A 128 -12.09 -5.73 -3.97
N GLU A 129 -11.51 -6.90 -3.92
CA GLU A 129 -12.09 -8.05 -3.27
C GLU A 129 -11.07 -8.89 -2.53
N VAL A 130 -11.56 -9.68 -1.59
CA VAL A 130 -10.78 -10.68 -0.86
C VAL A 130 -11.19 -12.06 -1.38
N VAL A 131 -10.24 -12.87 -1.80
CA VAL A 131 -10.46 -14.23 -2.30
C VAL A 131 -9.76 -15.27 -1.44
N GLY A 132 -10.18 -16.51 -1.55
CA GLY A 132 -9.66 -17.60 -0.73
C GLY A 132 -10.44 -17.82 0.59
N PRO A 133 -9.83 -18.50 1.59
CA PRO A 133 -8.43 -18.94 1.61
C PRO A 133 -8.11 -20.10 0.68
N PHE A 134 -6.98 -20.01 -0.02
CA PHE A 134 -6.45 -21.10 -0.84
C PHE A 134 -5.35 -21.84 -0.09
N LYS A 135 -5.31 -23.17 -0.24
CA LYS A 135 -4.30 -23.97 0.45
C LYS A 135 -3.01 -24.05 -0.36
N LEU A 136 -1.94 -23.49 0.19
CA LEU A 136 -0.61 -23.60 -0.37
C LEU A 136 -0.07 -25.05 -0.32
N PRO A 137 0.76 -25.46 -1.28
CA PRO A 137 1.27 -26.81 -1.36
C PRO A 137 2.33 -27.15 -0.30
N LYS A 138 2.90 -26.15 0.37
CA LYS A 138 4.02 -26.30 1.31
C LYS A 138 3.68 -25.71 2.68
N THR A 139 4.50 -26.09 3.68
CA THR A 139 4.41 -25.63 5.06
C THR A 139 4.86 -24.18 5.22
N MET A 140 4.49 -23.54 6.31
CA MET A 140 5.00 -22.22 6.65
C MET A 140 6.53 -22.21 6.79
N ALA A 141 7.09 -23.23 7.43
CA ALA A 141 8.54 -23.37 7.61
C ALA A 141 9.29 -23.47 6.28
N TYR A 142 8.71 -24.11 5.26
CA TYR A 142 9.29 -24.17 3.92
C TYR A 142 9.49 -22.78 3.32
N TYR A 143 8.45 -21.92 3.36
CA TYR A 143 8.55 -20.57 2.80
C TYR A 143 9.35 -19.61 3.69
N ALA A 144 9.36 -19.84 5.00
CA ALA A 144 10.19 -19.06 5.94
C ALA A 144 11.69 -19.32 5.73
N ASN A 145 12.07 -20.55 5.38
CA ASN A 145 13.42 -20.96 5.00
C ASN A 145 14.52 -20.49 5.99
N GLY A 146 14.23 -20.55 7.30
CA GLY A 146 15.14 -20.09 8.35
C GLY A 146 15.38 -18.58 8.46
N GLU A 147 14.88 -17.79 7.50
CA GLU A 147 15.07 -16.33 7.40
C GLU A 147 13.74 -15.56 7.38
N SER A 148 12.71 -16.09 8.01
CA SER A 148 11.35 -15.49 8.06
C SER A 148 10.76 -15.19 6.68
N GLY A 149 11.22 -15.86 5.63
CA GLY A 149 10.79 -15.64 4.25
C GLY A 149 11.37 -14.40 3.57
N THR A 150 12.24 -13.64 4.25
CA THR A 150 12.84 -12.39 3.74
C THR A 150 14.20 -12.57 3.09
N GLY A 151 14.80 -13.77 3.24
CA GLY A 151 16.10 -14.10 2.66
C GLY A 151 16.14 -14.04 1.12
N ASN A 152 17.34 -13.90 0.58
CA ASN A 152 17.56 -13.88 -0.87
C ASN A 152 17.43 -15.27 -1.51
N SER A 153 17.67 -16.33 -0.72
CA SER A 153 17.56 -17.71 -1.17
C SER A 153 16.11 -18.15 -1.31
N GLN A 154 15.83 -18.95 -2.33
CA GLN A 154 14.52 -19.60 -2.48
C GLN A 154 14.53 -20.96 -1.79
N PRO A 155 13.37 -21.41 -1.25
CA PRO A 155 12.07 -20.75 -1.20
C PRO A 155 12.02 -19.56 -0.23
N ASN A 156 11.14 -18.60 -0.47
CA ASN A 156 10.96 -17.42 0.38
C ASN A 156 9.54 -16.84 0.19
N ALA A 157 9.25 -15.67 0.74
CA ALA A 157 7.94 -15.02 0.59
C ALA A 157 7.56 -14.75 -0.88
N ARG A 158 8.53 -14.54 -1.78
CA ARG A 158 8.28 -14.41 -3.22
C ARG A 158 7.80 -15.72 -3.82
N THR A 159 8.40 -16.85 -3.44
CA THR A 159 7.93 -18.18 -3.85
C THR A 159 6.51 -18.43 -3.36
N MET A 160 6.22 -18.06 -2.10
CA MET A 160 4.87 -18.13 -1.55
C MET A 160 3.86 -17.29 -2.36
N ALA A 161 4.22 -16.07 -2.70
CA ALA A 161 3.35 -15.18 -3.49
C ALA A 161 3.09 -15.74 -4.91
N GLN A 162 4.09 -16.36 -5.53
CA GLN A 162 3.93 -17.01 -6.84
C GLN A 162 2.99 -18.20 -6.76
N ASP A 163 3.12 -19.02 -5.73
CA ASP A 163 2.22 -20.16 -5.52
C ASP A 163 0.79 -19.69 -5.21
N ALA A 164 0.64 -18.66 -4.40
CA ALA A 164 -0.65 -18.03 -4.13
C ALA A 164 -1.32 -17.49 -5.40
N ALA A 165 -0.57 -16.80 -6.26
CA ALA A 165 -1.08 -16.24 -7.51
C ALA A 165 -1.48 -17.31 -8.54
N ARG A 166 -0.92 -18.52 -8.48
CA ARG A 166 -1.34 -19.65 -9.33
C ARG A 166 -2.64 -20.29 -8.87
N LEU A 167 -3.00 -20.12 -7.60
CA LEU A 167 -4.20 -20.70 -7.00
C LEU A 167 -5.41 -19.75 -7.06
N ALA A 168 -5.17 -18.46 -7.18
CA ALA A 168 -6.20 -17.41 -7.23
C ALA A 168 -6.71 -17.17 -8.66
#